data_5bdba883436c43d8ddc741e971ad6ba0
#
_entry.id   5bdba883436c43d8ddc741e971ad6ba0
#
_cell.length_a   1.000
_cell.length_b   1.000
_cell.length_c   1.000
_cell.angle_alpha   90.00
_cell.angle_beta   90.00
_cell.angle_gamma   90.00
#
_symmetry.space_group_name_H-M   'P 1'
#
loop_
_entity.id
_entity.type
_entity.pdbx_description
1 polymer ?
#
loop_
_entity_poly.entity_id
_entity_poly.type
_entity_poly.pdbx_seq_one_letter_code
_entity_poly.pdbx_strand_id
1 'polypeptide(L)'
;MHIVHLSAECYPAAKAGGLADVVGSLPKYLNQIGHHCEVVIPKYHNTWIGNEVFDTVYEGNFMMGSEEVSFSVQRHQEDKLGFPFYVIDIPGRFDRPGIYIDPWSGHGYWDELERFISFQIASLEWLKIRDEDPDVMHCHDHHTGLIPFMTSQCNRYRDMSEIPTVITVHNAEYHGVHDIDKYHLLPAFNIDQLGLLEWDGRLNSLAAGLKCAWKITTVSNNYMSELSENSNGLEMLFQHERHKSLGIVNGIDTEVWDPATDDLVEHNFSHQNRKKGKSLNKKYLCEHFDLDPKHPTVAFIGRLVREKGADLLPDLFRQVIYSDQEVNFILLGTGDPQLHQIFTQMEGAHMGYFDATLEYNEKLAHQIYAGSDFIIMPSRVEPCGLNQMFAMRYGTVPIVRAIGGLKDTVKDISKEDGYGITFDDFSLEAASDAISRAVNLYKDSQRYSKVLSRIMKLDFSWKRSAQEYENMYKSLLKY
;
A
#
# COMPACT_ATOMS: atom_id res chain seq x y z
N MET A 1 13.49 14.99 -15.03
CA MET A 1 12.87 13.85 -15.74
C MET A 1 11.37 14.05 -15.74
N HIS A 2 10.73 13.70 -16.86
CA HIS A 2 9.28 13.63 -16.99
C HIS A 2 8.83 12.18 -16.75
N ILE A 3 8.04 11.91 -15.71
CA ILE A 3 7.63 10.57 -15.30
C ILE A 3 6.10 10.51 -15.27
N VAL A 4 5.52 9.55 -15.97
CA VAL A 4 4.07 9.32 -15.99
C VAL A 4 3.76 8.07 -15.18
N HIS A 5 3.02 8.24 -14.08
CA HIS A 5 2.49 7.15 -13.29
C HIS A 5 1.11 6.72 -13.83
N LEU A 6 1.00 5.45 -14.19
CA LEU A 6 -0.21 4.83 -14.69
C LEU A 6 -0.72 3.84 -13.64
N SER A 7 -1.90 4.05 -13.10
CA SER A 7 -2.40 3.29 -11.96
C SER A 7 -3.91 3.10 -11.98
N ALA A 8 -4.38 2.06 -11.30
CA ALA A 8 -5.81 1.90 -11.02
C ALA A 8 -6.27 2.77 -9.84
N GLU A 9 -5.38 3.17 -8.97
CA GLU A 9 -5.68 3.93 -7.75
C GLU A 9 -4.77 5.14 -7.60
N CYS A 10 -5.26 6.21 -6.95
CA CYS A 10 -4.50 7.36 -6.47
C CYS A 10 -5.28 8.03 -5.34
N TYR A 11 -4.72 8.14 -4.14
CA TYR A 11 -5.33 8.88 -3.04
C TYR A 11 -5.26 10.40 -3.30
N PRO A 12 -6.34 11.15 -3.03
CA PRO A 12 -7.63 10.74 -2.47
C PRO A 12 -8.69 10.35 -3.52
N ALA A 13 -8.38 10.40 -4.81
CA ALA A 13 -9.34 10.26 -5.89
C ALA A 13 -9.95 8.85 -5.99
N ALA A 14 -9.15 7.81 -5.78
CA ALA A 14 -9.61 6.41 -5.79
C ALA A 14 -8.72 5.59 -4.87
N LYS A 15 -9.28 4.96 -3.84
CA LYS A 15 -8.53 4.17 -2.87
C LYS A 15 -9.27 2.88 -2.51
N ALA A 16 -8.59 1.75 -2.70
CA ALA A 16 -8.96 0.45 -2.17
C ALA A 16 -7.86 -0.14 -1.27
N GLY A 17 -6.59 0.19 -1.52
CA GLY A 17 -5.46 -0.34 -0.79
C GLY A 17 -4.27 0.62 -0.67
N GLY A 18 -3.12 0.07 -0.29
CA GLY A 18 -1.87 0.83 -0.14
C GLY A 18 -1.27 1.36 -1.45
N LEU A 19 -1.70 0.80 -2.59
CA LEU A 19 -1.35 1.32 -3.91
C LEU A 19 -1.72 2.80 -4.04
N ALA A 20 -2.94 3.17 -3.62
CA ALA A 20 -3.42 4.55 -3.67
C ALA A 20 -2.51 5.52 -2.90
N ASP A 21 -2.04 5.11 -1.71
CA ASP A 21 -1.17 5.94 -0.87
C ASP A 21 0.19 6.19 -1.53
N VAL A 22 0.74 5.19 -2.20
CA VAL A 22 2.00 5.32 -2.95
C VAL A 22 1.84 6.27 -4.12
N VAL A 23 0.81 6.06 -4.96
CA VAL A 23 0.57 6.87 -6.17
C VAL A 23 0.12 8.29 -5.82
N GLY A 24 -0.54 8.49 -4.68
CA GLY A 24 -0.87 9.81 -4.15
C GLY A 24 0.30 10.56 -3.51
N SER A 25 1.40 9.87 -3.19
CA SER A 25 2.53 10.46 -2.48
C SER A 25 3.81 10.54 -3.31
N LEU A 26 4.29 9.44 -3.87
CA LEU A 26 5.57 9.36 -4.59
C LEU A 26 5.73 10.46 -5.66
N PRO A 27 4.76 10.74 -6.55
CA PRO A 27 4.88 11.79 -7.56
C PRO A 27 5.04 13.19 -6.94
N LYS A 28 4.33 13.49 -5.85
CA LYS A 28 4.44 14.75 -5.09
C LYS A 28 5.90 14.96 -4.62
N TYR A 29 6.50 13.95 -4.01
CA TYR A 29 7.86 14.06 -3.47
C TYR A 29 8.93 14.06 -4.54
N LEU A 30 8.71 13.38 -5.67
CA LEU A 30 9.59 13.48 -6.85
C LEU A 30 9.53 14.89 -7.46
N ASN A 31 8.36 15.51 -7.52
CA ASN A 31 8.22 16.91 -7.97
C ASN A 31 8.94 17.89 -7.03
N GLN A 32 8.89 17.66 -5.72
CA GLN A 32 9.62 18.47 -4.74
C GLN A 32 11.15 18.44 -4.91
N ILE A 33 11.69 17.36 -5.45
CA ILE A 33 13.14 17.23 -5.74
C ILE A 33 13.50 17.59 -7.18
N GLY A 34 12.58 18.22 -7.92
CA GLY A 34 12.86 18.84 -9.21
C GLY A 34 12.53 17.97 -10.44
N HIS A 35 11.68 16.95 -10.31
CA HIS A 35 11.16 16.20 -11.43
C HIS A 35 9.79 16.74 -11.86
N HIS A 36 9.32 16.29 -13.02
CA HIS A 36 7.95 16.49 -13.49
C HIS A 36 7.24 15.14 -13.51
N CYS A 37 6.47 14.87 -12.46
CA CYS A 37 5.68 13.65 -12.35
C CYS A 37 4.22 13.96 -12.47
N GLU A 38 3.51 13.18 -13.24
CA GLU A 38 2.07 13.25 -13.40
C GLU A 38 1.42 11.88 -13.19
N VAL A 39 0.14 11.87 -12.86
CA VAL A 39 -0.62 10.65 -12.56
C VAL A 39 -1.83 10.54 -13.45
N VAL A 40 -2.04 9.34 -13.98
CA VAL A 40 -3.18 8.96 -14.82
C VAL A 40 -3.90 7.78 -14.20
N ILE A 41 -5.20 7.91 -13.94
CA ILE A 41 -6.06 6.82 -13.46
C ILE A 41 -7.36 6.74 -14.27
N PRO A 42 -8.12 5.62 -14.20
CA PRO A 42 -9.49 5.58 -14.72
C PRO A 42 -10.39 6.59 -13.99
N LYS A 43 -11.36 7.16 -14.69
CA LYS A 43 -12.39 8.01 -14.10
C LYS A 43 -13.47 7.18 -13.45
N TYR A 44 -13.38 6.97 -12.15
CA TYR A 44 -14.40 6.26 -11.39
C TYR A 44 -15.59 7.16 -11.03
N HIS A 45 -16.76 6.54 -10.87
CA HIS A 45 -17.96 7.24 -10.42
C HIS A 45 -18.04 7.22 -8.89
N ASN A 46 -17.23 8.05 -8.24
CA ASN A 46 -17.17 8.18 -6.78
C ASN A 46 -17.34 9.63 -6.32
N THR A 47 -17.54 9.82 -5.03
CA THR A 47 -17.83 11.12 -4.42
C THR A 47 -16.72 12.14 -4.64
N TRP A 48 -15.44 11.72 -4.51
CA TRP A 48 -14.32 12.65 -4.65
C TRP A 48 -14.24 13.18 -6.09
N ILE A 49 -14.18 12.30 -7.09
CA ILE A 49 -14.10 12.69 -8.50
C ILE A 49 -15.33 13.51 -8.91
N GLY A 50 -16.51 13.16 -8.39
CA GLY A 50 -17.76 13.88 -8.68
C GLY A 50 -17.84 15.30 -8.10
N ASN A 51 -17.05 15.60 -7.05
CA ASN A 51 -17.00 16.93 -6.44
C ASN A 51 -15.88 17.82 -7.00
N GLU A 52 -14.97 17.26 -7.79
CA GLU A 52 -13.85 17.98 -8.38
C GLU A 52 -14.15 18.44 -9.82
N VAL A 53 -13.44 19.45 -10.27
CA VAL A 53 -13.59 20.02 -11.60
C VAL A 53 -12.45 19.56 -12.51
N PHE A 54 -12.82 19.02 -13.66
CA PHE A 54 -11.89 18.52 -14.67
C PHE A 54 -12.14 19.20 -16.02
N ASP A 55 -11.07 19.53 -16.72
CA ASP A 55 -11.10 20.01 -18.09
C ASP A 55 -10.77 18.88 -19.06
N THR A 56 -11.59 18.68 -20.08
CA THR A 56 -11.27 17.74 -21.16
C THR A 56 -10.08 18.28 -21.96
N VAL A 57 -8.98 17.54 -21.97
CA VAL A 57 -7.75 17.91 -22.70
C VAL A 57 -7.56 17.10 -23.97
N TYR A 58 -8.25 15.96 -24.10
CA TYR A 58 -8.22 15.13 -25.28
C TYR A 58 -9.49 14.27 -25.40
N GLU A 59 -9.93 14.03 -26.62
CA GLU A 59 -10.95 13.06 -26.97
C GLU A 59 -10.46 12.21 -28.15
N GLY A 60 -10.72 10.90 -28.08
CA GLY A 60 -10.26 9.97 -29.10
C GLY A 60 -11.04 8.67 -29.10
N ASN A 61 -10.67 7.81 -30.04
CA ASN A 61 -11.17 6.44 -30.12
C ASN A 61 -10.05 5.48 -30.50
N PHE A 62 -10.25 4.22 -30.21
CA PHE A 62 -9.37 3.12 -30.61
C PHE A 62 -10.17 1.84 -30.82
N MET A 63 -9.54 0.88 -31.51
CA MET A 63 -10.11 -0.46 -31.65
C MET A 63 -9.57 -1.38 -30.56
N MET A 64 -10.46 -2.02 -29.80
CA MET A 64 -10.17 -3.11 -28.87
C MET A 64 -10.79 -4.40 -29.41
N GLY A 65 -9.98 -5.25 -30.03
CA GLY A 65 -10.51 -6.32 -30.86
C GLY A 65 -11.35 -5.79 -32.01
N SER A 66 -12.65 -6.12 -32.04
CA SER A 66 -13.61 -5.61 -33.02
C SER A 66 -14.48 -4.45 -32.52
N GLU A 67 -14.31 -4.03 -31.26
CA GLU A 67 -15.07 -2.94 -30.64
C GLU A 67 -14.35 -1.61 -30.86
N GLU A 68 -15.07 -0.58 -31.33
CA GLU A 68 -14.59 0.79 -31.31
C GLU A 68 -14.92 1.42 -29.95
N VAL A 69 -13.89 1.82 -29.22
CA VAL A 69 -13.99 2.40 -27.87
C VAL A 69 -13.66 3.89 -27.94
N SER A 70 -14.61 4.72 -27.52
CA SER A 70 -14.40 6.18 -27.38
C SER A 70 -13.96 6.50 -25.95
N PHE A 71 -13.09 7.50 -25.79
CA PHE A 71 -12.62 7.95 -24.50
C PHE A 71 -12.31 9.44 -24.48
N SER A 72 -12.29 10.02 -23.30
CA SER A 72 -11.71 11.36 -23.08
C SER A 72 -10.67 11.33 -21.96
N VAL A 73 -9.68 12.19 -22.10
CA VAL A 73 -8.71 12.47 -21.03
C VAL A 73 -9.06 13.81 -20.42
N GLN A 74 -9.18 13.83 -19.11
CA GLN A 74 -9.59 15.02 -18.38
C GLN A 74 -8.52 15.34 -17.32
N ARG A 75 -8.09 16.62 -17.29
CA ARG A 75 -7.14 17.13 -16.32
C ARG A 75 -7.87 17.78 -15.17
N HIS A 76 -7.46 17.45 -13.95
CA HIS A 76 -7.90 18.15 -12.74
C HIS A 76 -7.46 19.61 -12.79
N GLN A 77 -8.38 20.56 -12.53
CA GLN A 77 -8.09 22.00 -12.66
C GLN A 77 -7.09 22.50 -11.62
N GLU A 78 -7.09 21.91 -10.42
CA GLU A 78 -6.25 22.36 -9.30
C GLU A 78 -5.06 21.42 -9.11
N ASP A 79 -3.85 21.97 -8.97
CA ASP A 79 -2.63 21.21 -8.66
C ASP A 79 -2.47 20.93 -7.14
N LYS A 80 -3.59 20.82 -6.41
CA LYS A 80 -3.58 20.62 -4.93
C LYS A 80 -2.99 19.30 -4.47
N LEU A 81 -2.84 18.33 -5.37
CA LEU A 81 -2.22 17.04 -5.08
C LEU A 81 -0.68 17.10 -5.12
N GLY A 82 -0.10 18.21 -5.61
CA GLY A 82 1.34 18.39 -5.77
C GLY A 82 1.91 17.78 -7.06
N PHE A 83 1.02 17.36 -7.97
CA PHE A 83 1.33 16.87 -9.32
C PHE A 83 0.13 17.06 -10.26
N PRO A 84 0.35 17.18 -11.59
CA PRO A 84 -0.71 17.13 -12.59
C PRO A 84 -1.45 15.79 -12.51
N PHE A 85 -2.76 15.85 -12.39
CA PHE A 85 -3.62 14.68 -12.23
C PHE A 85 -4.62 14.57 -13.37
N TYR A 86 -4.63 13.39 -14.00
CA TYR A 86 -5.49 13.10 -15.15
C TYR A 86 -6.36 11.89 -14.86
N VAL A 87 -7.59 11.95 -15.38
CA VAL A 87 -8.52 10.82 -15.38
C VAL A 87 -8.91 10.48 -16.81
N ILE A 88 -9.00 9.19 -17.11
CA ILE A 88 -9.47 8.68 -18.40
C ILE A 88 -10.91 8.21 -18.27
N ASP A 89 -11.81 8.90 -18.94
CA ASP A 89 -13.24 8.60 -19.00
C ASP A 89 -13.53 7.70 -20.20
N ILE A 90 -13.97 6.48 -19.92
CA ILE A 90 -14.37 5.49 -20.92
C ILE A 90 -15.80 5.06 -20.59
N PRO A 91 -16.81 5.58 -21.30
CA PRO A 91 -18.20 5.28 -21.01
C PRO A 91 -18.50 3.78 -20.95
N GLY A 92 -19.20 3.36 -19.90
CA GLY A 92 -19.58 1.97 -19.67
C GLY A 92 -18.50 1.11 -18.98
N ARG A 93 -17.27 1.64 -18.77
CA ARG A 93 -16.16 0.87 -18.18
C ARG A 93 -15.92 1.18 -16.70
N PHE A 94 -15.85 2.46 -16.33
CA PHE A 94 -15.46 2.90 -14.98
C PHE A 94 -16.51 3.77 -14.27
N ASP A 95 -17.63 4.04 -14.90
CA ASP A 95 -18.81 4.72 -14.37
C ASP A 95 -19.61 3.83 -13.40
N ARG A 96 -18.89 3.22 -12.44
CA ARG A 96 -19.38 2.24 -11.47
C ARG A 96 -18.89 2.61 -10.06
N PRO A 97 -19.65 2.20 -9.00
CA PRO A 97 -19.36 2.62 -7.63
C PRO A 97 -18.09 2.02 -7.03
N GLY A 98 -17.66 0.84 -7.49
CA GLY A 98 -16.47 0.15 -6.96
C GLY A 98 -15.29 0.19 -7.93
N ILE A 99 -14.07 0.22 -7.41
CA ILE A 99 -12.83 0.14 -8.20
C ILE A 99 -12.68 -1.28 -8.78
N TYR A 100 -12.68 -2.29 -7.92
CA TYR A 100 -12.45 -3.70 -8.28
C TYR A 100 -13.67 -4.57 -8.07
N ILE A 101 -14.41 -4.31 -6.99
CA ILE A 101 -15.51 -5.12 -6.51
C ILE A 101 -16.80 -4.34 -6.66
N ASP A 102 -17.82 -4.98 -7.22
CA ASP A 102 -19.17 -4.46 -7.21
C ASP A 102 -19.74 -4.53 -5.79
N PRO A 103 -20.06 -3.37 -5.15
CA PRO A 103 -20.54 -3.33 -3.78
C PRO A 103 -21.86 -4.08 -3.53
N TRP A 104 -22.66 -4.29 -4.59
CA TRP A 104 -23.95 -4.98 -4.46
C TRP A 104 -23.82 -6.50 -4.50
N SER A 105 -22.92 -7.01 -5.38
CA SER A 105 -22.70 -8.46 -5.49
C SER A 105 -21.59 -8.98 -4.57
N GLY A 106 -20.66 -8.10 -4.14
CA GLY A 106 -19.46 -8.47 -3.40
C GLY A 106 -18.41 -9.18 -4.24
N HIS A 107 -18.58 -9.25 -5.56
CA HIS A 107 -17.67 -9.93 -6.49
C HIS A 107 -16.94 -8.93 -7.39
N GLY A 108 -15.82 -9.36 -7.96
CA GLY A 108 -15.12 -8.62 -9.02
C GLY A 108 -16.01 -8.42 -10.25
N TYR A 109 -15.78 -7.33 -10.97
CA TYR A 109 -16.54 -7.09 -12.21
C TYR A 109 -16.17 -8.12 -13.29
N TRP A 110 -17.17 -8.65 -13.97
CA TRP A 110 -17.02 -9.70 -14.99
C TRP A 110 -16.16 -9.28 -16.19
N ASP A 111 -16.10 -7.96 -16.46
CA ASP A 111 -15.35 -7.33 -17.55
C ASP A 111 -14.06 -6.64 -17.06
N GLU A 112 -13.46 -7.12 -15.97
CA GLU A 112 -12.26 -6.52 -15.40
C GLU A 112 -11.12 -6.37 -16.42
N LEU A 113 -10.88 -7.40 -17.24
CA LEU A 113 -9.84 -7.36 -18.26
C LEU A 113 -10.10 -6.26 -19.30
N GLU A 114 -11.32 -6.25 -19.86
CA GLU A 114 -11.74 -5.26 -20.86
C GLU A 114 -11.66 -3.84 -20.33
N ARG A 115 -12.03 -3.63 -19.07
CA ARG A 115 -11.91 -2.34 -18.39
C ARG A 115 -10.45 -1.87 -18.37
N PHE A 116 -9.54 -2.69 -17.84
CA PHE A 116 -8.15 -2.27 -17.69
C PHE A 116 -7.33 -2.34 -18.98
N ILE A 117 -7.68 -3.19 -19.97
CA ILE A 117 -7.10 -3.09 -21.32
C ILE A 117 -7.50 -1.76 -21.96
N SER A 118 -8.79 -1.40 -21.90
CA SER A 118 -9.25 -0.14 -22.49
C SER A 118 -8.58 1.09 -21.87
N PHE A 119 -8.38 1.10 -20.55
CA PHE A 119 -7.64 2.14 -19.85
C PHE A 119 -6.18 2.25 -20.33
N GLN A 120 -5.49 1.11 -20.43
CA GLN A 120 -4.10 1.06 -20.86
C GLN A 120 -3.92 1.53 -22.31
N ILE A 121 -4.81 1.09 -23.22
CA ILE A 121 -4.80 1.55 -24.62
C ILE A 121 -5.08 3.05 -24.69
N ALA A 122 -6.13 3.54 -24.02
CA ALA A 122 -6.47 4.96 -24.01
C ALA A 122 -5.33 5.83 -23.47
N SER A 123 -4.64 5.35 -22.42
CA SER A 123 -3.45 6.02 -21.89
C SER A 123 -2.34 6.14 -22.94
N LEU A 124 -2.02 5.05 -23.66
CA LEU A 124 -0.98 5.06 -24.69
C LEU A 124 -1.40 5.89 -25.93
N GLU A 125 -2.67 5.86 -26.34
CA GLU A 125 -3.18 6.70 -27.41
C GLU A 125 -3.00 8.18 -27.10
N TRP A 126 -3.30 8.59 -25.87
CA TRP A 126 -3.10 9.96 -25.43
C TRP A 126 -1.62 10.33 -25.31
N LEU A 127 -0.80 9.49 -24.69
CA LEU A 127 0.63 9.77 -24.54
C LEU A 127 1.34 9.91 -25.91
N LYS A 128 0.95 9.08 -26.87
CA LYS A 128 1.54 9.08 -28.22
C LYS A 128 1.34 10.38 -29.01
N ILE A 129 0.29 11.15 -28.71
CA ILE A 129 -0.04 12.38 -29.45
C ILE A 129 0.47 13.64 -28.77
N ARG A 130 1.11 13.50 -27.62
CA ARG A 130 1.71 14.64 -26.89
C ARG A 130 2.96 15.13 -27.60
N ASP A 131 3.24 16.43 -27.45
CA ASP A 131 4.41 17.07 -28.05
C ASP A 131 5.74 16.57 -27.44
N GLU A 132 5.70 16.09 -26.20
CA GLU A 132 6.86 15.58 -25.46
C GLU A 132 6.59 14.18 -24.92
N ASP A 133 7.46 13.25 -25.25
CA ASP A 133 7.45 11.91 -24.68
C ASP A 133 7.88 11.94 -23.20
N PRO A 134 7.31 11.07 -22.34
CA PRO A 134 7.85 10.91 -21.00
C PRO A 134 9.23 10.23 -21.02
N ASP A 135 10.08 10.62 -20.08
CA ASP A 135 11.37 9.93 -19.87
C ASP A 135 11.15 8.51 -19.32
N VAL A 136 10.08 8.29 -18.55
CA VAL A 136 9.74 7.00 -17.93
C VAL A 136 8.23 6.84 -17.81
N MET A 137 7.71 5.66 -18.15
CA MET A 137 6.36 5.22 -17.81
C MET A 137 6.42 4.28 -16.61
N HIS A 138 5.77 4.66 -15.51
CA HIS A 138 5.72 3.87 -14.29
C HIS A 138 4.33 3.24 -14.10
N CYS A 139 4.26 1.94 -14.30
CA CYS A 139 3.07 1.11 -14.20
C CYS A 139 2.93 0.51 -12.79
N HIS A 140 1.70 0.36 -12.33
CA HIS A 140 1.42 -0.16 -10.98
C HIS A 140 0.48 -1.35 -11.05
N ASP A 141 0.94 -2.51 -10.55
CA ASP A 141 0.23 -3.80 -10.51
C ASP A 141 -0.26 -4.31 -11.89
N HIS A 142 -1.01 -5.39 -11.90
CA HIS A 142 -1.51 -6.05 -13.11
C HIS A 142 -2.46 -5.16 -13.94
N HIS A 143 -3.13 -4.20 -13.33
CA HIS A 143 -4.07 -3.30 -13.99
C HIS A 143 -3.42 -2.41 -15.07
N THR A 144 -2.11 -2.23 -14.98
CA THR A 144 -1.29 -1.52 -15.98
C THR A 144 -0.15 -2.38 -16.51
N GLY A 145 -0.17 -3.67 -16.18
CA GLY A 145 0.88 -4.63 -16.50
C GLY A 145 1.04 -4.97 -18.00
N LEU A 146 0.05 -4.65 -18.82
CA LEU A 146 0.14 -4.87 -20.27
C LEU A 146 0.80 -3.70 -21.02
N ILE A 147 0.98 -2.53 -20.39
CA ILE A 147 1.66 -1.38 -21.02
C ILE A 147 3.09 -1.73 -21.47
N PRO A 148 3.95 -2.35 -20.62
CA PRO A 148 5.30 -2.74 -21.06
C PRO A 148 5.31 -3.69 -22.26
N PHE A 149 4.34 -4.62 -22.34
CA PHE A 149 4.17 -5.47 -23.50
C PHE A 149 3.73 -4.68 -24.73
N MET A 150 2.72 -3.84 -24.60
CA MET A 150 2.18 -3.08 -25.74
C MET A 150 3.23 -2.12 -26.33
N THR A 151 4.00 -1.43 -25.52
CA THR A 151 5.03 -0.51 -25.99
C THR A 151 6.21 -1.22 -26.64
N SER A 152 6.56 -2.43 -26.16
CA SER A 152 7.69 -3.19 -26.72
C SER A 152 7.32 -4.08 -27.92
N GLN A 153 6.06 -4.58 -28.01
CA GLN A 153 5.69 -5.61 -28.97
C GLN A 153 4.60 -5.22 -29.96
N CYS A 154 3.72 -4.25 -29.62
CA CYS A 154 2.63 -3.88 -30.53
C CYS A 154 3.09 -2.89 -31.58
N ASN A 155 2.74 -3.16 -32.86
CA ASN A 155 3.13 -2.33 -34.00
C ASN A 155 2.66 -0.86 -33.86
N ARG A 156 1.52 -0.65 -33.18
CA ARG A 156 0.90 0.67 -32.99
C ARG A 156 1.73 1.59 -32.09
N TYR A 157 2.51 1.03 -31.17
CA TYR A 157 3.31 1.78 -30.17
C TYR A 157 4.80 1.61 -30.34
N ARG A 158 5.26 1.18 -31.54
CA ARG A 158 6.70 0.96 -31.80
C ARG A 158 7.55 2.21 -31.54
N ASP A 159 7.00 3.39 -31.79
CA ASP A 159 7.69 4.67 -31.55
C ASP A 159 7.97 4.91 -30.05
N MET A 160 7.23 4.24 -29.17
CA MET A 160 7.39 4.34 -27.71
C MET A 160 8.28 3.22 -27.12
N SER A 161 8.86 2.33 -27.95
CA SER A 161 9.61 1.17 -27.49
C SER A 161 10.90 1.52 -26.72
N GLU A 162 11.46 2.69 -26.98
CA GLU A 162 12.67 3.19 -26.31
C GLU A 162 12.38 3.93 -25.01
N ILE A 163 11.10 4.17 -24.68
CA ILE A 163 10.72 4.78 -23.39
C ILE A 163 10.77 3.71 -22.31
N PRO A 164 11.66 3.84 -21.32
CA PRO A 164 11.76 2.89 -20.22
C PRO A 164 10.43 2.72 -19.47
N THR A 165 10.02 1.47 -19.29
CA THR A 165 8.86 1.13 -18.45
C THR A 165 9.32 0.53 -17.13
N VAL A 166 8.73 0.99 -16.03
CA VAL A 166 8.88 0.43 -14.68
C VAL A 166 7.56 -0.19 -14.28
N ILE A 167 7.58 -1.35 -13.65
CA ILE A 167 6.40 -1.93 -13.01
C ILE A 167 6.63 -2.12 -11.53
N THR A 168 5.76 -1.52 -10.70
CA THR A 168 5.75 -1.77 -9.25
C THR A 168 4.69 -2.79 -8.90
N VAL A 169 5.10 -3.86 -8.22
CA VAL A 169 4.22 -4.88 -7.64
C VAL A 169 3.94 -4.51 -6.20
N HIS A 170 2.70 -4.08 -5.93
CA HIS A 170 2.26 -3.73 -4.58
C HIS A 170 1.73 -4.94 -3.83
N ASN A 171 1.04 -5.83 -4.53
CA ASN A 171 0.57 -7.11 -3.99
C ASN A 171 0.51 -8.18 -5.09
N ALA A 172 1.39 -9.17 -5.00
CA ALA A 172 1.48 -10.27 -5.95
C ALA A 172 0.42 -11.38 -5.72
N GLU A 173 -0.59 -11.14 -4.92
CA GLU A 173 -1.76 -12.06 -4.85
C GLU A 173 -2.70 -11.89 -6.05
N TYR A 174 -2.63 -10.75 -6.73
CA TYR A 174 -3.52 -10.41 -7.84
C TYR A 174 -2.72 -10.27 -9.13
N HIS A 175 -2.95 -11.15 -10.10
CA HIS A 175 -2.16 -11.23 -11.33
C HIS A 175 -2.87 -10.74 -12.58
N GLY A 176 -4.21 -10.59 -12.55
CA GLY A 176 -5.01 -10.34 -13.76
C GLY A 176 -4.93 -11.51 -14.72
N VAL A 177 -5.44 -12.68 -14.29
CA VAL A 177 -5.37 -13.95 -15.04
C VAL A 177 -6.68 -14.18 -15.79
N HIS A 178 -6.58 -14.37 -17.11
CA HIS A 178 -7.73 -14.53 -18.01
C HIS A 178 -7.44 -15.62 -19.06
N ASP A 179 -8.44 -15.96 -19.87
CA ASP A 179 -8.26 -16.90 -20.96
C ASP A 179 -7.29 -16.35 -22.01
N ILE A 180 -6.41 -17.21 -22.51
CA ILE A 180 -5.33 -16.79 -23.41
C ILE A 180 -5.86 -16.20 -24.73
N ASP A 181 -7.03 -16.64 -25.20
CA ASP A 181 -7.66 -16.13 -26.41
C ASP A 181 -8.01 -14.64 -26.34
N LYS A 182 -8.10 -14.06 -25.12
CA LYS A 182 -8.32 -12.64 -24.89
C LYS A 182 -7.19 -11.75 -25.45
N TYR A 183 -6.05 -12.30 -25.87
CA TYR A 183 -4.99 -11.52 -26.53
C TYR A 183 -5.48 -10.73 -27.75
N HIS A 184 -6.58 -11.17 -28.41
CA HIS A 184 -7.17 -10.48 -29.56
C HIS A 184 -7.72 -9.09 -29.21
N LEU A 185 -7.91 -8.77 -27.93
CA LEU A 185 -8.31 -7.44 -27.46
C LEU A 185 -7.17 -6.42 -27.56
N LEU A 186 -5.92 -6.89 -27.62
CA LEU A 186 -4.74 -6.03 -27.72
C LEU A 186 -4.51 -5.55 -29.15
N PRO A 187 -3.83 -4.41 -29.35
CA PRO A 187 -3.36 -3.98 -30.65
C PRO A 187 -2.45 -5.02 -31.31
N ALA A 188 -2.47 -5.07 -32.64
CA ALA A 188 -1.73 -6.08 -33.42
C ALA A 188 -0.24 -6.14 -33.07
N PHE A 189 0.25 -7.35 -32.84
CA PHE A 189 1.64 -7.69 -32.56
C PHE A 189 2.05 -8.98 -33.30
N ASN A 190 3.35 -9.31 -33.33
CA ASN A 190 3.79 -10.58 -33.88
C ASN A 190 3.35 -11.74 -32.98
N ILE A 191 2.54 -12.67 -33.49
CA ILE A 191 1.98 -13.79 -32.74
C ILE A 191 3.05 -14.71 -32.12
N ASP A 192 4.26 -14.75 -32.66
CA ASP A 192 5.40 -15.46 -32.08
C ASP A 192 5.77 -14.93 -30.69
N GLN A 193 5.33 -13.73 -30.34
CA GLN A 193 5.53 -13.08 -29.04
C GLN A 193 4.40 -13.38 -28.03
N LEU A 194 3.42 -14.21 -28.39
CA LEU A 194 2.30 -14.57 -27.50
C LEU A 194 2.79 -15.14 -26.15
N GLY A 195 3.92 -15.86 -26.15
CA GLY A 195 4.53 -16.38 -24.92
C GLY A 195 4.93 -15.31 -23.89
N LEU A 196 5.05 -14.03 -24.29
CA LEU A 196 5.26 -12.95 -23.33
C LEU A 196 4.00 -12.59 -22.53
N LEU A 197 2.80 -12.81 -23.09
CA LEU A 197 1.51 -12.63 -22.44
C LEU A 197 1.08 -13.84 -21.62
N GLU A 198 1.61 -15.01 -21.98
CA GLU A 198 1.17 -16.29 -21.44
C GLU A 198 1.96 -16.66 -20.17
N TRP A 199 1.28 -17.12 -19.15
CA TRP A 199 1.83 -17.77 -17.98
C TRP A 199 0.88 -18.86 -17.50
N ASP A 200 1.39 -20.09 -17.39
CA ASP A 200 0.63 -21.28 -17.00
C ASP A 200 -0.64 -21.52 -17.87
N GLY A 201 -0.47 -21.38 -19.22
CA GLY A 201 -1.55 -21.56 -20.19
C GLY A 201 -2.60 -20.44 -20.24
N ARG A 202 -2.41 -19.37 -19.51
CA ARG A 202 -3.36 -18.27 -19.37
C ARG A 202 -2.72 -16.92 -19.77
N LEU A 203 -3.52 -15.97 -20.22
CA LEU A 203 -3.11 -14.58 -20.26
C LEU A 203 -2.94 -14.08 -18.83
N ASN A 204 -1.75 -13.57 -18.49
CA ASN A 204 -1.44 -13.06 -17.17
C ASN A 204 -0.83 -11.65 -17.30
N SER A 205 -1.62 -10.64 -16.93
CA SER A 205 -1.24 -9.23 -17.11
C SER A 205 -0.01 -8.85 -16.29
N LEU A 206 0.10 -9.35 -15.06
CA LEU A 206 1.28 -9.09 -14.22
C LEU A 206 2.52 -9.77 -14.79
N ALA A 207 2.43 -11.04 -15.19
CA ALA A 207 3.55 -11.77 -15.79
C ALA A 207 4.05 -11.10 -17.06
N ALA A 208 3.15 -10.61 -17.92
CA ALA A 208 3.51 -9.84 -19.11
C ALA A 208 4.29 -8.57 -18.75
N GLY A 209 3.82 -7.82 -17.75
CA GLY A 209 4.52 -6.65 -17.23
C GLY A 209 5.91 -6.98 -16.70
N LEU A 210 6.04 -8.05 -15.90
CA LEU A 210 7.32 -8.50 -15.36
C LEU A 210 8.30 -8.89 -16.47
N LYS A 211 7.85 -9.60 -17.52
CA LYS A 211 8.69 -9.99 -18.65
C LYS A 211 9.17 -8.80 -19.48
N CYS A 212 8.30 -7.83 -19.76
CA CYS A 212 8.51 -6.78 -20.73
C CYS A 212 9.03 -5.46 -20.15
N ALA A 213 8.82 -5.18 -18.86
CA ALA A 213 9.30 -3.94 -18.24
C ALA A 213 10.84 -3.90 -18.18
N TRP A 214 11.40 -2.70 -18.27
CA TRP A 214 12.84 -2.46 -18.12
C TRP A 214 13.29 -2.63 -16.68
N LYS A 215 12.40 -2.33 -15.71
CA LYS A 215 12.65 -2.47 -14.28
C LYS A 215 11.42 -2.97 -13.55
N ILE A 216 11.65 -3.83 -12.58
CA ILE A 216 10.63 -4.32 -11.67
C ILE A 216 10.93 -3.76 -10.29
N THR A 217 9.93 -3.14 -9.66
CA THR A 217 10.05 -2.73 -8.26
C THR A 217 8.97 -3.37 -7.40
N THR A 218 9.22 -3.45 -6.11
CA THR A 218 8.21 -3.75 -5.09
C THR A 218 8.45 -2.89 -3.87
N VAL A 219 7.55 -2.93 -2.95
CA VAL A 219 7.41 -1.97 -1.84
C VAL A 219 8.27 -2.30 -0.61
N SER A 220 9.16 -3.30 -0.71
CA SER A 220 10.22 -3.57 0.27
C SER A 220 11.24 -4.59 -0.27
N ASN A 221 12.46 -4.58 0.28
CA ASN A 221 13.52 -5.51 -0.16
C ASN A 221 13.23 -6.95 0.24
N ASN A 222 12.73 -7.15 1.47
CA ASN A 222 12.41 -8.50 1.92
C ASN A 222 11.21 -9.07 1.16
N TYR A 223 10.21 -8.25 0.85
CA TYR A 223 9.08 -8.70 0.01
C TYR A 223 9.54 -9.10 -1.39
N MET A 224 10.47 -8.35 -2.02
CA MET A 224 11.07 -8.77 -3.29
C MET A 224 11.74 -10.16 -3.19
N SER A 225 12.37 -10.45 -2.08
CA SER A 225 12.99 -11.78 -1.85
C SER A 225 11.92 -12.86 -1.66
N GLU A 226 10.89 -12.57 -0.89
CA GLU A 226 9.76 -13.48 -0.65
C GLU A 226 9.00 -13.86 -1.92
N LEU A 227 8.86 -12.93 -2.88
CA LEU A 227 8.19 -13.18 -4.16
C LEU A 227 8.90 -14.26 -5.00
N SER A 228 10.19 -14.48 -4.79
CA SER A 228 10.93 -15.59 -5.40
C SER A 228 10.65 -16.94 -4.75
N GLU A 229 9.97 -16.98 -3.61
CA GLU A 229 9.64 -18.17 -2.83
C GLU A 229 8.12 -18.40 -2.76
N ASN A 230 7.34 -17.32 -2.74
CA ASN A 230 5.87 -17.37 -2.63
C ASN A 230 5.25 -16.16 -3.33
N SER A 231 4.72 -16.35 -4.53
CA SER A 231 4.04 -15.34 -5.34
C SER A 231 2.88 -15.91 -6.16
N ASN A 232 2.18 -16.91 -5.60
CA ASN A 232 1.01 -17.53 -6.23
C ASN A 232 1.27 -18.07 -7.66
N GLY A 233 2.45 -18.69 -7.87
CA GLY A 233 2.84 -19.31 -9.12
C GLY A 233 3.73 -18.45 -10.03
N LEU A 234 4.15 -17.25 -9.60
CA LEU A 234 5.12 -16.42 -10.34
C LEU A 234 6.56 -16.53 -9.80
N GLU A 235 6.85 -17.45 -8.87
CA GLU A 235 8.14 -17.59 -8.18
C GLU A 235 9.30 -17.73 -9.17
N MET A 236 9.15 -18.61 -10.16
CA MET A 236 10.17 -18.82 -11.19
C MET A 236 10.39 -17.59 -12.07
N LEU A 237 9.33 -16.81 -12.31
CA LEU A 237 9.44 -15.58 -13.09
C LEU A 237 10.20 -14.51 -12.29
N PHE A 238 9.89 -14.31 -11.00
CA PHE A 238 10.64 -13.39 -10.15
C PHE A 238 12.12 -13.80 -10.01
N GLN A 239 12.40 -15.11 -9.92
CA GLN A 239 13.79 -15.61 -9.93
C GLN A 239 14.51 -15.29 -11.25
N HIS A 240 13.86 -15.50 -12.40
CA HIS A 240 14.40 -15.22 -13.72
C HIS A 240 14.69 -13.74 -13.92
N GLU A 241 13.74 -12.88 -13.54
CA GLU A 241 13.81 -11.43 -13.73
C GLU A 241 14.54 -10.69 -12.58
N ARG A 242 15.20 -11.43 -11.69
CA ARG A 242 15.88 -10.87 -10.50
C ARG A 242 16.91 -9.78 -10.86
N HIS A 243 17.56 -9.90 -12.01
CA HIS A 243 18.60 -8.96 -12.44
C HIS A 243 18.09 -7.53 -12.66
N LYS A 244 16.80 -7.35 -12.93
CA LYS A 244 16.15 -6.03 -13.10
C LYS A 244 15.19 -5.69 -11.96
N SER A 245 15.19 -6.46 -10.87
CA SER A 245 14.27 -6.33 -9.74
C SER A 245 14.89 -5.58 -8.57
N LEU A 246 14.11 -4.74 -7.89
CA LEU A 246 14.53 -3.91 -6.76
C LEU A 246 13.38 -3.71 -5.77
N GLY A 247 13.63 -3.88 -4.47
CA GLY A 247 12.70 -3.47 -3.41
C GLY A 247 12.98 -2.03 -2.97
N ILE A 248 11.96 -1.20 -2.88
CA ILE A 248 12.04 0.16 -2.34
C ILE A 248 10.95 0.32 -1.28
N VAL A 249 11.34 0.55 -0.03
CA VAL A 249 10.39 0.72 1.07
C VAL A 249 9.58 2.00 0.87
N ASN A 250 8.25 1.90 1.00
CA ASN A 250 7.37 3.07 0.93
C ASN A 250 7.68 4.06 2.06
N GLY A 251 7.46 5.33 1.79
CA GLY A 251 7.54 6.37 2.80
C GLY A 251 6.20 6.62 3.50
N ILE A 252 6.24 7.49 4.51
CA ILE A 252 5.06 8.12 5.10
C ILE A 252 5.12 9.63 4.87
N ASP A 253 3.95 10.28 4.77
CA ASP A 253 3.86 11.73 4.73
C ASP A 253 4.10 12.29 6.14
N THR A 254 5.30 12.83 6.38
CA THR A 254 5.72 13.35 7.68
C THR A 254 5.17 14.74 8.00
N GLU A 255 4.42 15.36 7.08
CA GLU A 255 3.65 16.59 7.34
C GLU A 255 2.29 16.23 7.96
N VAL A 256 1.65 15.19 7.43
CA VAL A 256 0.38 14.65 7.95
C VAL A 256 0.61 13.86 9.25
N TRP A 257 1.61 12.97 9.25
CA TRP A 257 1.93 12.10 10.38
C TRP A 257 3.03 12.71 11.25
N ASP A 258 2.74 13.84 11.93
CA ASP A 258 3.64 14.48 12.88
C ASP A 258 2.95 14.77 14.21
N PRO A 259 3.29 14.05 15.30
CA PRO A 259 2.64 14.27 16.60
C PRO A 259 2.83 15.68 17.15
N ALA A 260 3.75 16.50 16.59
CA ALA A 260 3.95 17.88 17.02
C ALA A 260 2.90 18.85 16.45
N THR A 261 2.32 18.54 15.30
CA THR A 261 1.40 19.43 14.56
C THR A 261 0.08 18.77 14.18
N ASP A 262 -0.12 17.49 14.52
CA ASP A 262 -1.29 16.72 14.19
C ASP A 262 -2.54 17.20 14.97
N ASP A 263 -3.51 17.75 14.26
CA ASP A 263 -4.77 18.27 14.84
C ASP A 263 -5.74 17.15 15.29
N LEU A 264 -5.46 15.89 14.94
CA LEU A 264 -6.31 14.75 15.30
C LEU A 264 -5.94 14.13 16.65
N VAL A 265 -4.78 14.48 17.22
CA VAL A 265 -4.37 14.02 18.55
C VAL A 265 -4.79 15.01 19.64
N GLU A 266 -5.10 14.51 20.82
CA GLU A 266 -5.59 15.35 21.92
C GLU A 266 -4.48 16.26 22.47
N HIS A 267 -3.25 15.78 22.57
CA HIS A 267 -2.10 16.51 23.06
C HIS A 267 -0.92 16.38 22.11
N ASN A 268 -0.56 17.45 21.42
CA ASN A 268 0.61 17.48 20.57
C ASN A 268 1.90 17.30 21.36
N PHE A 269 2.84 16.57 20.77
CA PHE A 269 4.14 16.33 21.39
C PHE A 269 5.22 16.07 20.34
N SER A 270 6.44 16.36 20.72
CA SER A 270 7.61 16.10 19.89
C SER A 270 8.54 15.07 20.58
N HIS A 271 9.60 14.71 19.89
CA HIS A 271 10.66 13.87 20.45
C HIS A 271 11.21 14.43 21.79
N GLN A 272 11.31 15.77 21.97
CA GLN A 272 11.86 16.39 23.17
C GLN A 272 10.97 16.20 24.39
N ASN A 273 9.66 16.34 24.24
CA ASN A 273 8.68 16.25 25.34
C ASN A 273 7.84 14.94 25.29
N ARG A 274 8.30 13.91 24.54
CA ARG A 274 7.57 12.66 24.28
C ARG A 274 7.04 11.98 25.54
N LYS A 275 7.82 11.97 26.64
CA LYS A 275 7.40 11.32 27.90
C LYS A 275 6.10 11.93 28.43
N LYS A 276 6.01 13.26 28.46
CA LYS A 276 4.81 13.96 28.91
C LYS A 276 3.68 13.80 27.90
N GLY A 277 3.97 13.98 26.60
CA GLY A 277 2.97 13.88 25.54
C GLY A 277 2.34 12.50 25.45
N LYS A 278 3.15 11.44 25.43
CA LYS A 278 2.65 10.05 25.43
C LYS A 278 1.79 9.77 26.67
N SER A 279 2.23 10.21 27.86
CA SER A 279 1.45 9.99 29.09
C SER A 279 0.08 10.66 29.08
N LEU A 280 -0.01 11.87 28.55
CA LEU A 280 -1.29 12.59 28.44
C LEU A 280 -2.24 11.94 27.42
N ASN A 281 -1.72 11.60 26.23
CA ASN A 281 -2.52 10.90 25.22
C ASN A 281 -2.93 9.50 25.67
N LYS A 282 -2.06 8.77 26.39
CA LYS A 282 -2.40 7.48 26.96
C LYS A 282 -3.53 7.59 27.99
N LYS A 283 -3.47 8.60 28.86
CA LYS A 283 -4.53 8.84 29.83
C LYS A 283 -5.86 9.09 29.12
N TYR A 284 -5.88 10.00 28.14
CA TYR A 284 -7.07 10.28 27.32
C TYR A 284 -7.61 9.03 26.63
N LEU A 285 -6.72 8.24 26.00
CA LEU A 285 -7.10 7.01 25.29
C LEU A 285 -7.69 5.96 26.24
N CYS A 286 -7.06 5.75 27.40
CA CYS A 286 -7.56 4.81 28.40
C CYS A 286 -8.89 5.27 29.02
N GLU A 287 -9.09 6.57 29.24
CA GLU A 287 -10.38 7.12 29.66
C GLU A 287 -11.48 6.89 28.62
N HIS A 288 -11.14 7.01 27.32
CA HIS A 288 -12.08 6.78 26.22
C HIS A 288 -12.54 5.31 26.16
N PHE A 289 -11.66 4.36 26.44
CA PHE A 289 -11.90 2.91 26.34
C PHE A 289 -12.13 2.21 27.71
N ASP A 290 -12.31 2.98 28.80
CA ASP A 290 -12.48 2.46 30.17
C ASP A 290 -11.39 1.46 30.59
N LEU A 291 -10.11 1.81 30.32
CA LEU A 291 -8.92 0.99 30.60
C LEU A 291 -8.03 1.63 31.68
N ASP A 292 -7.26 0.82 32.43
CA ASP A 292 -6.29 1.36 33.41
C ASP A 292 -5.03 1.90 32.70
N PRO A 293 -4.72 3.22 32.79
CA PRO A 293 -3.53 3.79 32.18
C PRO A 293 -2.20 3.32 32.77
N LYS A 294 -2.22 2.60 33.89
CA LYS A 294 -0.99 2.02 34.48
C LYS A 294 -0.51 0.79 33.72
N HIS A 295 -1.40 0.05 33.09
CA HIS A 295 -1.06 -1.13 32.30
C HIS A 295 -0.47 -0.73 30.95
N PRO A 296 0.51 -1.48 30.39
CA PRO A 296 0.92 -1.29 29.02
C PRO A 296 -0.27 -1.53 28.07
N THR A 297 -0.39 -0.67 27.06
CA THR A 297 -1.48 -0.73 26.07
C THR A 297 -0.95 -1.21 24.74
N VAL A 298 -1.47 -2.34 24.26
CA VAL A 298 -1.18 -2.95 22.95
C VAL A 298 -2.35 -2.70 22.02
N ALA A 299 -2.13 -2.01 20.92
CA ALA A 299 -3.17 -1.74 19.94
C ALA A 299 -3.01 -2.60 18.69
N PHE A 300 -4.14 -2.90 18.02
CA PHE A 300 -4.20 -3.36 16.65
C PHE A 300 -5.01 -2.36 15.82
N ILE A 301 -4.47 -1.96 14.68
CA ILE A 301 -5.17 -1.11 13.69
C ILE A 301 -5.09 -1.79 12.33
N GLY A 302 -6.22 -2.07 11.68
CA GLY A 302 -6.20 -2.64 10.35
C GLY A 302 -7.48 -3.35 9.94
N ARG A 303 -7.48 -3.84 8.68
CA ARG A 303 -8.58 -4.67 8.19
C ARG A 303 -8.64 -5.99 8.98
N LEU A 304 -9.84 -6.39 9.36
CA LEU A 304 -10.08 -7.67 10.05
C LEU A 304 -10.17 -8.80 9.02
N VAL A 305 -9.02 -9.16 8.44
CA VAL A 305 -8.87 -10.19 7.41
C VAL A 305 -7.71 -11.14 7.74
N ARG A 306 -7.74 -12.35 7.16
CA ARG A 306 -6.71 -13.37 7.39
C ARG A 306 -5.29 -12.92 7.05
N GLU A 307 -5.12 -12.16 5.98
CA GLU A 307 -3.82 -11.61 5.58
C GLU A 307 -3.15 -10.81 6.71
N LYS A 308 -3.94 -10.03 7.45
CA LYS A 308 -3.48 -9.22 8.59
C LYS A 308 -3.35 -10.02 9.90
N GLY A 309 -3.67 -11.31 9.88
CA GLY A 309 -3.60 -12.16 11.06
C GLY A 309 -4.66 -11.84 12.11
N ALA A 310 -5.76 -11.17 11.71
CA ALA A 310 -6.82 -10.77 12.64
C ALA A 310 -7.52 -11.96 13.31
N ASP A 311 -7.53 -13.11 12.67
CA ASP A 311 -8.05 -14.36 13.22
C ASP A 311 -7.23 -14.95 14.39
N LEU A 312 -5.97 -14.53 14.55
CA LEU A 312 -5.14 -14.91 15.71
C LEU A 312 -5.47 -14.08 16.96
N LEU A 313 -5.91 -12.84 16.79
CA LEU A 313 -6.04 -11.87 17.87
C LEU A 313 -7.01 -12.27 18.98
N PRO A 314 -8.18 -12.87 18.72
CA PRO A 314 -9.09 -13.25 19.79
C PRO A 314 -8.47 -14.21 20.81
N ASP A 315 -7.79 -15.24 20.34
CA ASP A 315 -7.15 -16.22 21.22
C ASP A 315 -5.90 -15.64 21.89
N LEU A 316 -5.13 -14.82 21.17
CA LEU A 316 -3.97 -14.12 21.69
C LEU A 316 -4.34 -13.19 22.85
N PHE A 317 -5.34 -12.35 22.65
CA PHE A 317 -5.76 -11.39 23.69
C PHE A 317 -6.33 -12.12 24.92
N ARG A 318 -7.18 -13.15 24.72
CA ARG A 318 -7.66 -13.99 25.83
C ARG A 318 -6.53 -14.63 26.61
N GLN A 319 -5.57 -15.25 25.91
CA GLN A 319 -4.44 -15.92 26.54
C GLN A 319 -3.63 -14.95 27.42
N VAL A 320 -3.35 -13.74 26.92
CA VAL A 320 -2.61 -12.73 27.67
C VAL A 320 -3.43 -12.16 28.83
N ILE A 321 -4.70 -11.85 28.64
CA ILE A 321 -5.60 -11.34 29.70
C ILE A 321 -5.73 -12.34 30.85
N TYR A 322 -5.82 -13.64 30.57
CA TYR A 322 -5.90 -14.68 31.61
C TYR A 322 -4.55 -15.09 32.18
N SER A 323 -3.45 -14.53 31.69
CA SER A 323 -2.14 -14.65 32.30
C SER A 323 -1.98 -13.64 33.45
N ASP A 324 -0.92 -13.78 34.24
CA ASP A 324 -0.58 -12.79 35.29
C ASP A 324 -0.04 -11.45 34.74
N GLN A 325 -0.23 -11.18 33.44
CA GLN A 325 0.22 -9.96 32.78
C GLN A 325 -0.92 -8.95 32.72
N GLU A 326 -0.75 -7.82 33.39
CA GLU A 326 -1.70 -6.70 33.32
C GLU A 326 -1.43 -5.91 32.03
N VAL A 327 -2.19 -6.17 30.96
CA VAL A 327 -2.07 -5.57 29.62
C VAL A 327 -3.43 -5.12 29.11
N ASN A 328 -3.51 -3.90 28.64
CA ASN A 328 -4.67 -3.40 27.91
C ASN A 328 -4.58 -3.72 26.42
N PHE A 329 -5.71 -4.06 25.81
CA PHE A 329 -5.81 -4.23 24.36
C PHE A 329 -6.85 -3.28 23.77
N ILE A 330 -6.48 -2.62 22.67
CA ILE A 330 -7.37 -1.77 21.88
C ILE A 330 -7.35 -2.27 20.45
N LEU A 331 -8.53 -2.43 19.85
CA LEU A 331 -8.66 -2.83 18.45
C LEU A 331 -9.43 -1.76 17.67
N LEU A 332 -8.88 -1.33 16.54
CA LEU A 332 -9.56 -0.49 15.56
C LEU A 332 -9.52 -1.15 14.19
N GLY A 333 -10.68 -1.47 13.64
CA GLY A 333 -10.72 -2.05 12.31
C GLY A 333 -12.09 -2.59 11.91
N THR A 334 -12.20 -2.95 10.63
CA THR A 334 -13.41 -3.56 10.07
C THR A 334 -13.05 -4.64 9.06
N GLY A 335 -13.96 -5.58 8.80
CA GLY A 335 -13.72 -6.67 7.87
C GLY A 335 -14.65 -7.85 8.08
N ASP A 336 -14.11 -9.02 8.39
CA ASP A 336 -14.86 -10.27 8.54
C ASP A 336 -15.99 -10.15 9.58
N PRO A 337 -17.27 -10.40 9.21
CA PRO A 337 -18.40 -10.31 10.12
C PRO A 337 -18.31 -11.27 11.31
N GLN A 338 -17.65 -12.43 11.18
CA GLN A 338 -17.47 -13.37 12.27
C GLN A 338 -16.51 -12.80 13.32
N LEU A 339 -15.42 -12.14 12.86
CA LEU A 339 -14.51 -11.45 13.77
C LEU A 339 -15.19 -10.28 14.48
N HIS A 340 -16.09 -9.54 13.80
CA HIS A 340 -16.90 -8.50 14.45
C HIS A 340 -17.70 -9.07 15.62
N GLN A 341 -18.40 -10.19 15.43
CA GLN A 341 -19.18 -10.84 16.50
C GLN A 341 -18.30 -11.29 17.67
N ILE A 342 -17.13 -11.86 17.35
CA ILE A 342 -16.20 -12.34 18.38
C ILE A 342 -15.68 -11.17 19.23
N PHE A 343 -15.23 -10.09 18.59
CA PHE A 343 -14.70 -8.93 19.30
C PHE A 343 -15.77 -8.21 20.12
N THR A 344 -17.00 -8.06 19.62
CA THR A 344 -18.12 -7.51 20.40
C THR A 344 -18.44 -8.35 21.65
N GLN A 345 -18.36 -9.69 21.55
CA GLN A 345 -18.51 -10.55 22.72
C GLN A 345 -17.35 -10.42 23.71
N MET A 346 -16.14 -10.19 23.21
CA MET A 346 -14.95 -10.02 24.04
C MET A 346 -14.99 -8.73 24.84
N GLU A 347 -15.52 -7.62 24.29
CA GLU A 347 -15.69 -6.35 25.03
C GLU A 347 -16.45 -6.59 26.33
N GLY A 348 -17.62 -7.23 26.24
CA GLY A 348 -18.43 -7.53 27.42
C GLY A 348 -17.81 -8.52 28.42
N ALA A 349 -16.96 -9.44 27.92
CA ALA A 349 -16.32 -10.47 28.75
C ALA A 349 -15.03 -10.00 29.43
N HIS A 350 -14.36 -8.97 28.88
CA HIS A 350 -13.03 -8.51 29.31
C HIS A 350 -12.99 -7.00 29.58
N MET A 351 -14.09 -6.46 30.16
CA MET A 351 -14.16 -5.05 30.56
C MET A 351 -12.96 -4.64 31.41
N GLY A 352 -12.39 -3.48 31.12
CA GLY A 352 -11.20 -2.96 31.78
C GLY A 352 -9.86 -3.50 31.27
N TYR A 353 -9.87 -4.44 30.30
CA TYR A 353 -8.66 -4.98 29.66
C TYR A 353 -8.71 -4.97 28.14
N PHE A 354 -9.89 -4.98 27.54
CA PHE A 354 -10.07 -5.02 26.09
C PHE A 354 -11.25 -4.16 25.66
N ASP A 355 -11.06 -3.39 24.58
CA ASP A 355 -12.13 -2.69 23.89
C ASP A 355 -11.84 -2.60 22.39
N ALA A 356 -12.89 -2.48 21.56
CA ALA A 356 -12.78 -2.47 20.11
C ALA A 356 -13.69 -1.42 19.47
N THR A 357 -13.18 -0.76 18.43
CA THR A 357 -13.97 0.07 17.52
C THR A 357 -13.99 -0.60 16.15
N LEU A 358 -15.15 -1.17 15.80
CA LEU A 358 -15.32 -2.04 14.63
C LEU A 358 -15.74 -1.25 13.37
N GLU A 359 -14.98 -0.19 13.06
CA GLU A 359 -15.22 0.70 11.91
C GLU A 359 -13.91 1.27 11.37
N TYR A 360 -13.97 1.97 10.24
CA TYR A 360 -12.89 2.86 9.80
C TYR A 360 -13.02 4.21 10.52
N ASN A 361 -11.99 4.58 11.27
CA ASN A 361 -11.96 5.85 11.98
C ASN A 361 -10.53 6.42 12.00
N GLU A 362 -10.26 7.36 11.09
CA GLU A 362 -8.92 7.94 10.92
C GLU A 362 -8.48 8.74 12.15
N LYS A 363 -9.37 9.57 12.71
CA LYS A 363 -9.07 10.35 13.91
C LYS A 363 -8.68 9.44 15.08
N LEU A 364 -9.44 8.37 15.30
CA LEU A 364 -9.14 7.43 16.36
C LEU A 364 -7.82 6.69 16.11
N ALA A 365 -7.46 6.40 14.85
CA ALA A 365 -6.16 5.80 14.53
C ALA A 365 -5.00 6.69 14.98
N HIS A 366 -5.04 8.01 14.71
CA HIS A 366 -4.04 8.97 15.18
C HIS A 366 -3.95 9.01 16.71
N GLN A 367 -5.10 9.01 17.38
CA GLN A 367 -5.17 8.98 18.86
C GLN A 367 -4.61 7.68 19.45
N ILE A 368 -4.86 6.53 18.81
CA ILE A 368 -4.30 5.23 19.20
C ILE A 368 -2.78 5.23 19.01
N TYR A 369 -2.25 5.71 17.87
CA TYR A 369 -0.79 5.84 17.70
C TYR A 369 -0.17 6.77 18.74
N ALA A 370 -0.84 7.86 19.11
CA ALA A 370 -0.33 8.79 20.11
C ALA A 370 -0.38 8.24 21.55
N GLY A 371 -1.44 7.47 21.88
CA GLY A 371 -1.72 7.01 23.24
C GLY A 371 -1.26 5.61 23.60
N SER A 372 -1.12 4.70 22.65
CA SER A 372 -0.70 3.32 22.90
C SER A 372 0.80 3.22 23.18
N ASP A 373 1.21 2.18 23.90
CA ASP A 373 2.63 1.87 24.13
C ASP A 373 3.20 0.99 23.03
N PHE A 374 2.35 0.07 22.51
CA PHE A 374 2.72 -0.89 21.48
C PHE A 374 1.62 -1.00 20.42
N ILE A 375 2.03 -1.40 19.20
CA ILE A 375 1.12 -1.85 18.15
C ILE A 375 1.50 -3.26 17.73
N ILE A 376 0.50 -4.15 17.57
CA ILE A 376 0.74 -5.51 17.11
C ILE A 376 0.32 -5.69 15.66
N MET A 377 1.19 -6.31 14.84
CA MET A 377 0.95 -6.62 13.44
C MET A 377 1.34 -8.08 13.16
N PRO A 378 0.45 -9.05 13.42
CA PRO A 378 0.72 -10.48 13.23
C PRO A 378 0.43 -10.92 11.78
N SER A 379 0.77 -10.10 10.80
CA SER A 379 0.40 -10.30 9.40
C SER A 379 0.95 -11.61 8.82
N ARG A 380 0.14 -12.28 7.99
CA ARG A 380 0.61 -13.39 7.13
C ARG A 380 1.31 -12.87 5.89
N VAL A 381 0.80 -11.77 5.35
CA VAL A 381 1.36 -11.06 4.20
C VAL A 381 1.37 -9.57 4.50
N GLU A 382 2.52 -8.92 4.38
CA GLU A 382 2.66 -7.48 4.58
C GLU A 382 3.73 -6.94 3.62
N PRO A 383 3.39 -6.63 2.37
CA PRO A 383 4.37 -6.21 1.37
C PRO A 383 5.27 -5.05 1.82
N CYS A 384 4.69 -4.04 2.43
CA CYS A 384 5.41 -2.93 3.06
C CYS A 384 5.00 -2.75 4.53
N GLY A 385 3.71 -2.53 4.77
CA GLY A 385 3.19 -2.01 6.02
C GLY A 385 3.49 -0.52 6.18
N LEU A 386 2.50 0.23 6.66
CA LEU A 386 2.65 1.64 6.99
C LEU A 386 2.43 1.87 8.49
N ASN A 387 1.56 1.08 9.11
CA ASN A 387 1.16 1.25 10.51
C ASN A 387 2.34 1.22 11.48
N GLN A 388 3.35 0.36 11.27
CA GLN A 388 4.56 0.33 12.09
C GLN A 388 5.36 1.63 11.97
N MET A 389 5.38 2.25 10.79
CA MET A 389 6.10 3.51 10.57
C MET A 389 5.35 4.68 11.21
N PHE A 390 4.00 4.73 11.07
CA PHE A 390 3.16 5.68 11.79
C PHE A 390 3.34 5.53 13.31
N ALA A 391 3.23 4.32 13.82
CA ALA A 391 3.42 4.02 15.25
C ALA A 391 4.78 4.51 15.76
N MET A 392 5.87 4.18 15.07
CA MET A 392 7.22 4.62 15.45
C MET A 392 7.36 6.14 15.44
N ARG A 393 6.75 6.83 14.48
CA ARG A 393 6.74 8.29 14.41
C ARG A 393 6.06 8.92 15.64
N TYR A 394 5.03 8.26 16.19
CA TYR A 394 4.31 8.66 17.41
C TYR A 394 4.90 8.06 18.69
N GLY A 395 6.03 7.39 18.64
CA GLY A 395 6.66 6.79 19.80
C GLY A 395 5.92 5.55 20.33
N THR A 396 5.23 4.82 19.48
CA THR A 396 4.57 3.55 19.78
C THR A 396 5.38 2.41 19.21
N VAL A 397 5.79 1.46 20.07
CA VAL A 397 6.75 0.41 19.71
C VAL A 397 6.04 -0.70 18.92
N PRO A 398 6.51 -1.07 17.73
CA PRO A 398 5.89 -2.15 16.96
C PRO A 398 6.26 -3.53 17.49
N ILE A 399 5.25 -4.42 17.55
CA ILE A 399 5.35 -5.87 17.76
C ILE A 399 4.90 -6.50 16.46
N VAL A 400 5.80 -7.07 15.67
CA VAL A 400 5.48 -7.48 14.31
C VAL A 400 5.96 -8.89 14.00
N ARG A 401 5.22 -9.59 13.16
CA ARG A 401 5.76 -10.77 12.50
C ARG A 401 6.83 -10.33 11.49
N ALA A 402 7.98 -11.02 11.48
CA ALA A 402 9.14 -10.68 10.66
C ALA A 402 8.94 -11.11 9.20
N ILE A 403 8.07 -10.40 8.48
CA ILE A 403 7.70 -10.68 7.09
C ILE A 403 7.64 -9.38 6.28
N GLY A 404 7.91 -9.47 4.98
CA GLY A 404 7.84 -8.36 4.02
C GLY A 404 8.49 -7.09 4.54
N GLY A 405 7.82 -5.96 4.36
CA GLY A 405 8.32 -4.66 4.82
C GLY A 405 8.41 -4.50 6.33
N LEU A 406 7.71 -5.31 7.12
CA LEU A 406 7.87 -5.32 8.58
C LEU A 406 9.28 -5.75 8.98
N LYS A 407 9.84 -6.74 8.29
CA LYS A 407 11.22 -7.19 8.50
C LYS A 407 12.26 -6.16 8.08
N ASP A 408 11.96 -5.35 7.06
CA ASP A 408 12.84 -4.28 6.60
C ASP A 408 12.82 -3.05 7.51
N THR A 409 11.68 -2.78 8.16
CA THR A 409 11.45 -1.53 8.91
C THR A 409 11.53 -1.69 10.42
N VAL A 410 11.50 -2.92 10.96
CA VAL A 410 11.52 -3.18 12.40
C VAL A 410 12.70 -4.06 12.79
N LYS A 411 13.61 -3.51 13.58
CA LYS A 411 14.78 -4.23 14.10
C LYS A 411 14.52 -4.72 15.52
N ASP A 412 14.65 -6.04 15.75
CA ASP A 412 14.35 -6.64 17.04
C ASP A 412 15.21 -6.10 18.19
N ILE A 413 14.59 -5.86 19.35
CA ILE A 413 15.24 -5.32 20.55
C ILE A 413 16.32 -6.22 21.17
N SER A 414 16.41 -7.50 20.76
CA SER A 414 17.51 -8.40 21.17
C SER A 414 18.80 -8.10 20.42
N LYS A 415 18.72 -7.39 19.29
CA LYS A 415 19.87 -7.01 18.48
C LYS A 415 20.46 -5.68 18.98
N GLU A 416 21.72 -5.48 18.69
CA GLU A 416 22.37 -4.17 18.89
C GLU A 416 21.58 -3.10 18.12
N ASP A 417 21.25 -2.01 18.78
CA ASP A 417 20.43 -0.92 18.23
C ASP A 417 18.99 -1.31 17.84
N GLY A 418 18.45 -2.41 18.38
CA GLY A 418 17.05 -2.80 18.19
C GLY A 418 16.06 -1.79 18.79
N TYR A 419 14.85 -1.74 18.20
CA TYR A 419 13.86 -0.75 18.58
C TYR A 419 12.40 -1.21 18.43
N GLY A 420 12.16 -2.45 18.04
CA GLY A 420 10.86 -3.08 17.98
C GLY A 420 10.94 -4.53 18.43
N ILE A 421 9.85 -5.23 18.40
CA ILE A 421 9.77 -6.64 18.80
C ILE A 421 9.34 -7.45 17.59
N THR A 422 10.13 -8.44 17.19
CA THR A 422 9.80 -9.31 16.07
C THR A 422 9.60 -10.75 16.50
N PHE A 423 8.74 -11.47 15.80
CA PHE A 423 8.56 -12.92 15.91
C PHE A 423 8.43 -13.53 14.51
N ASP A 424 8.87 -14.75 14.32
CA ASP A 424 8.95 -15.38 12.99
C ASP A 424 7.70 -16.21 12.66
N ASP A 425 7.30 -17.09 13.59
CA ASP A 425 6.21 -18.04 13.36
C ASP A 425 4.84 -17.40 13.51
N PHE A 426 3.94 -17.68 12.57
CA PHE A 426 2.53 -17.34 12.72
C PHE A 426 1.87 -18.31 13.68
N SER A 427 2.07 -18.09 14.97
CA SER A 427 1.53 -18.93 16.04
C SER A 427 1.12 -18.11 17.26
N LEU A 428 0.17 -18.65 18.01
CA LEU A 428 -0.30 -18.06 19.26
C LEU A 428 0.85 -17.95 20.28
N GLU A 429 1.71 -18.97 20.37
CA GLU A 429 2.84 -19.02 21.27
C GLU A 429 3.87 -17.93 20.95
N ALA A 430 4.30 -17.81 19.68
CA ALA A 430 5.27 -16.80 19.26
C ALA A 430 4.76 -15.36 19.47
N ALA A 431 3.47 -15.11 19.16
CA ALA A 431 2.86 -13.81 19.36
C ALA A 431 2.70 -13.47 20.85
N SER A 432 2.34 -14.45 21.70
CA SER A 432 2.23 -14.28 23.15
C SER A 432 3.59 -14.02 23.81
N ASP A 433 4.65 -14.72 23.37
CA ASP A 433 6.02 -14.45 23.82
C ASP A 433 6.45 -13.02 23.42
N ALA A 434 6.14 -12.58 22.21
CA ALA A 434 6.44 -11.22 21.76
C ALA A 434 5.75 -10.16 22.63
N ILE A 435 4.48 -10.37 23.04
CA ILE A 435 3.78 -9.48 23.99
C ILE A 435 4.48 -9.52 25.36
N SER A 436 4.87 -10.69 25.84
CA SER A 436 5.60 -10.82 27.11
C SER A 436 6.93 -10.05 27.10
N ARG A 437 7.67 -10.08 25.98
CA ARG A 437 8.87 -9.27 25.77
C ARG A 437 8.56 -7.77 25.75
N ALA A 438 7.41 -7.36 25.21
CA ALA A 438 6.95 -5.97 25.22
C ALA A 438 6.65 -5.50 26.65
N VAL A 439 5.95 -6.30 27.44
CA VAL A 439 5.68 -6.03 28.88
C VAL A 439 6.98 -5.89 29.67
N ASN A 440 7.95 -6.77 29.43
CA ASN A 440 9.26 -6.69 30.07
C ASN A 440 10.03 -5.42 29.68
N LEU A 441 9.97 -5.03 28.41
CA LEU A 441 10.53 -3.76 27.95
C LEU A 441 9.86 -2.56 28.63
N TYR A 442 8.52 -2.56 28.75
CA TYR A 442 7.76 -1.49 29.39
C TYR A 442 8.12 -1.33 30.88
N LYS A 443 8.30 -2.43 31.60
CA LYS A 443 8.74 -2.44 33.01
C LYS A 443 10.16 -1.88 33.20
N ASP A 444 11.05 -2.02 32.22
CA ASP A 444 12.37 -1.35 32.19
C ASP A 444 12.21 0.08 31.62
N SER A 445 11.80 0.99 32.45
CA SER A 445 11.51 2.38 32.06
C SER A 445 12.69 3.10 31.40
N GLN A 446 13.93 2.76 31.74
CA GLN A 446 15.12 3.36 31.16
C GLN A 446 15.35 2.86 29.74
N ARG A 447 15.25 1.55 29.52
CA ARG A 447 15.37 0.93 28.21
C ARG A 447 14.22 1.33 27.30
N TYR A 448 12.99 1.30 27.81
CA TYR A 448 11.81 1.75 27.09
C TYR A 448 11.96 3.21 26.60
N SER A 449 12.36 4.14 27.48
CA SER A 449 12.57 5.53 27.11
C SER A 449 13.65 5.72 26.03
N LYS A 450 14.70 4.89 26.02
CA LYS A 450 15.73 4.88 24.96
C LYS A 450 15.15 4.40 23.63
N VAL A 451 14.31 3.35 23.64
CA VAL A 451 13.63 2.85 22.46
C VAL A 451 12.71 3.92 21.87
N LEU A 452 11.86 4.56 22.69
CA LEU A 452 11.00 5.66 22.23
C LEU A 452 11.79 6.79 21.60
N SER A 453 12.91 7.17 22.22
CA SER A 453 13.79 8.21 21.67
C SER A 453 14.38 7.84 20.31
N ARG A 454 14.63 6.56 20.08
CA ARG A 454 15.19 6.06 18.83
C ARG A 454 14.14 6.04 17.73
N ILE A 455 12.99 5.39 17.98
CA ILE A 455 11.96 5.21 16.94
C ILE A 455 11.42 6.52 16.41
N MET A 456 11.24 7.54 17.25
CA MET A 456 10.78 8.88 16.83
C MET A 456 11.80 9.66 15.99
N LYS A 457 13.03 9.18 15.86
CA LYS A 457 14.10 9.79 15.04
C LYS A 457 14.36 9.04 13.74
N LEU A 458 13.75 7.88 13.56
CA LEU A 458 13.90 7.13 12.32
C LEU A 458 13.26 7.91 11.16
N ASP A 459 13.96 7.95 10.05
CA ASP A 459 13.46 8.59 8.83
C ASP A 459 12.82 7.55 7.90
N PHE A 460 11.49 7.54 7.91
CA PHE A 460 10.64 6.81 6.96
C PHE A 460 9.87 7.77 6.05
N SER A 461 10.38 8.99 5.82
CA SER A 461 9.72 9.97 4.97
C SER A 461 9.70 9.53 3.50
N TRP A 462 8.69 9.95 2.77
CA TRP A 462 8.65 9.83 1.32
C TRP A 462 9.83 10.51 0.62
N LYS A 463 10.44 11.53 1.22
CA LYS A 463 11.64 12.18 0.68
C LYS A 463 12.79 11.18 0.50
N ARG A 464 12.98 10.28 1.47
CA ARG A 464 13.98 9.21 1.39
C ARG A 464 13.64 8.23 0.26
N SER A 465 12.40 7.73 0.24
CA SER A 465 11.97 6.77 -0.78
C SER A 465 12.01 7.37 -2.19
N ALA A 466 11.59 8.63 -2.35
CA ALA A 466 11.66 9.35 -3.62
C ALA A 466 13.11 9.44 -4.15
N GLN A 467 14.10 9.62 -3.25
CA GLN A 467 15.51 9.62 -3.66
C GLN A 467 15.97 8.24 -4.17
N GLU A 468 15.47 7.15 -3.60
CA GLU A 468 15.76 5.79 -4.07
C GLU A 468 15.11 5.54 -5.45
N TYR A 469 13.86 5.98 -5.66
CA TYR A 469 13.20 5.95 -6.97
C TYR A 469 13.94 6.83 -8.00
N GLU A 470 14.35 8.05 -7.64
CA GLU A 470 15.14 8.92 -8.51
C GLU A 470 16.42 8.22 -9.01
N ASN A 471 17.16 7.58 -8.10
CA ASN A 471 18.39 6.86 -8.45
C ASN A 471 18.09 5.70 -9.41
N MET A 472 17.00 4.99 -9.19
CA MET A 472 16.54 3.91 -10.06
C MET A 472 16.18 4.45 -11.46
N TYR A 473 15.38 5.51 -11.58
CA TYR A 473 15.03 6.11 -12.87
C TYR A 473 16.27 6.63 -13.63
N LYS A 474 17.17 7.33 -12.93
CA LYS A 474 18.44 7.78 -13.55
C LYS A 474 19.29 6.63 -14.08
N SER A 475 19.18 5.44 -13.51
CA SER A 475 19.90 4.27 -14.01
C SER A 475 19.37 3.76 -15.35
N LEU A 476 18.09 4.01 -15.66
CA LEU A 476 17.44 3.62 -16.91
C LEU A 476 17.77 4.56 -18.07
N LEU A 477 18.07 5.83 -17.78
CA LEU A 477 18.32 6.88 -18.79
C LEU A 477 19.80 7.01 -19.18
N LYS A 478 20.68 6.17 -18.65
CA LYS A 478 22.13 6.20 -18.92
C LYS A 478 22.57 5.34 -20.09
N TYR A 479 21.64 4.70 -20.79
CA TYR A 479 21.92 3.79 -21.89
C TYR A 479 21.53 4.35 -23.24
#